data_ce3fd7781ea4416be10f1e248a967c08
#
_entry.id   ce3fd7781ea4416be10f1e248a967c08
#
_cell.length_a   1.000
_cell.length_b   1.000
_cell.length_c   1.000
_cell.angle_alpha   90.00
_cell.angle_beta   90.00
_cell.angle_gamma   90.00
#
_symmetry.space_group_name_H-M   'P 1'
#
loop_
_entity.id
_entity.type
_entity.pdbx_description
1 polymer ?
#
loop_
_entity_poly.entity_id
_entity_poly.type
_entity_poly.pdbx_seq_one_letter_code
_entity_poly.pdbx_strand_id
1 'polypeptide(L)'
;DILPARGTHEPVSQEQAAAMFGDIPYEKFIPHNWRTDVVKIGEVPASYLEEITEGLWHDPVSVEINRLIMDEKYDLIISPGQVVPHEVIGMANHSKNLFVGVGGSDMINKSHMVGAVYGMERMMGKDHTPVRKIFDYALAKYLKDRPILFVLTVTTAPGGKIHTHGLFIGDTRLVLEKAIALAQEKNIDFVETGIKKCVVYLDPSEFKSTWLGNKAVYRTRMAIADGGELLMLAPGVSKFGEDAQVDKLIRKYGYRGRIHTLEEFENPENQDLRDNMGAAAHLIHGSSDGRFTITYAVKNITKEEIEGVGFNAADYDEMVKRYDPEKLSYGYNTLPDGEEIYFIPNPALGLWINREKF
;
A
#
# COMPACT_ATOMS: atom_id res chain seq x y z
N ASP A 1 -24.56 -8.52 -11.09
CA ASP A 1 -24.13 -8.27 -9.71
C ASP A 1 -22.75 -7.60 -9.71
N ILE A 2 -22.52 -6.67 -8.78
CA ILE A 2 -21.26 -5.96 -8.60
C ILE A 2 -20.76 -6.28 -7.19
N LEU A 3 -19.55 -6.85 -7.12
CA LEU A 3 -18.88 -7.20 -5.86
C LEU A 3 -17.64 -6.29 -5.70
N PRO A 4 -17.72 -5.18 -4.92
CA PRO A 4 -16.59 -4.28 -4.74
C PRO A 4 -15.40 -4.96 -4.06
N ALA A 5 -14.23 -4.93 -4.72
CA ALA A 5 -13.00 -5.55 -4.23
C ALA A 5 -12.29 -4.63 -3.21
N ARG A 6 -12.80 -4.56 -1.97
CA ARG A 6 -12.40 -3.59 -0.95
C ARG A 6 -11.53 -4.14 0.18
N GLY A 7 -11.39 -5.45 0.26
CA GLY A 7 -10.66 -6.06 1.38
C GLY A 7 -11.29 -5.71 2.73
N THR A 8 -10.51 -5.09 3.61
CA THR A 8 -10.92 -4.68 4.95
C THR A 8 -11.54 -3.28 5.05
N HIS A 9 -11.64 -2.54 3.93
CA HIS A 9 -12.21 -1.19 3.94
C HIS A 9 -13.73 -1.18 4.11
N GLU A 10 -14.28 -0.03 4.50
CA GLU A 10 -15.72 0.16 4.67
C GLU A 10 -16.52 -0.08 3.37
N PRO A 11 -17.78 -0.55 3.45
CA PRO A 11 -18.63 -0.76 2.29
C PRO A 11 -18.82 0.51 1.45
N VAL A 12 -18.96 0.37 0.14
CA VAL A 12 -19.24 1.49 -0.79
C VAL A 12 -20.62 2.07 -0.47
N SER A 13 -20.69 3.37 -0.16
CA SER A 13 -21.96 4.06 0.01
C SER A 13 -22.68 4.24 -1.33
N GLN A 14 -23.98 4.51 -1.27
CA GLN A 14 -24.77 4.79 -2.48
C GLN A 14 -24.22 5.98 -3.27
N GLU A 15 -23.77 7.04 -2.57
CA GLU A 15 -23.17 8.22 -3.19
C GLU A 15 -21.86 7.89 -3.89
N GLN A 16 -21.00 7.09 -3.23
CA GLN A 16 -19.75 6.60 -3.83
C GLN A 16 -20.02 5.71 -5.05
N ALA A 17 -21.01 4.82 -4.96
CA ALA A 17 -21.38 3.96 -6.08
C ALA A 17 -21.86 4.79 -7.28
N ALA A 18 -22.71 5.79 -7.07
CA ALA A 18 -23.16 6.69 -8.13
C ALA A 18 -22.01 7.50 -8.75
N ALA A 19 -21.08 7.99 -7.93
CA ALA A 19 -19.91 8.72 -8.41
C ALA A 19 -18.94 7.85 -9.22
N MET A 20 -18.77 6.57 -8.86
CA MET A 20 -17.84 5.64 -9.50
C MET A 20 -18.42 4.94 -10.72
N PHE A 21 -19.71 4.63 -10.71
CA PHE A 21 -20.34 3.73 -11.67
C PHE A 21 -21.57 4.35 -12.38
N GLY A 22 -21.89 5.62 -12.13
CA GLY A 22 -23.00 6.32 -12.76
C GLY A 22 -24.35 5.74 -12.38
N ASP A 23 -25.19 5.48 -13.40
CA ASP A 23 -26.59 5.10 -13.24
C ASP A 23 -26.83 3.62 -12.89
N ILE A 24 -25.79 2.89 -12.48
CA ILE A 24 -25.97 1.50 -12.06
C ILE A 24 -26.77 1.46 -10.74
N PRO A 25 -27.91 0.75 -10.68
CA PRO A 25 -28.73 0.66 -9.48
C PRO A 25 -27.97 0.12 -8.28
N TYR A 26 -28.09 0.77 -7.12
CA TYR A 26 -27.31 0.44 -5.92
C TYR A 26 -27.60 -0.98 -5.38
N GLU A 27 -28.79 -1.52 -5.60
CA GLU A 27 -29.15 -2.89 -5.23
C GLU A 27 -28.36 -3.97 -5.98
N LYS A 28 -27.63 -3.60 -7.04
CA LYS A 28 -26.69 -4.50 -7.73
C LYS A 28 -25.36 -4.66 -7.00
N PHE A 29 -25.05 -3.76 -6.06
CA PHE A 29 -23.80 -3.81 -5.29
C PHE A 29 -23.98 -4.72 -4.09
N ILE A 30 -23.19 -5.79 -4.07
CA ILE A 30 -23.19 -6.76 -2.97
C ILE A 30 -22.00 -6.42 -2.08
N PRO A 31 -22.19 -6.04 -0.82
CA PRO A 31 -21.09 -5.76 0.09
C PRO A 31 -20.30 -7.04 0.36
N HIS A 32 -18.99 -6.94 0.45
CA HIS A 32 -18.12 -8.02 0.86
C HIS A 32 -17.76 -7.89 2.35
N ASN A 33 -18.04 -8.94 3.13
CA ASN A 33 -17.54 -9.08 4.49
C ASN A 33 -16.46 -10.18 4.51
N TRP A 34 -15.20 -9.77 4.62
CA TRP A 34 -14.04 -10.64 4.60
C TRP A 34 -13.97 -11.65 5.75
N ARG A 35 -14.81 -11.49 6.79
CA ARG A 35 -14.92 -12.42 7.93
C ARG A 35 -15.98 -13.50 7.75
N THR A 36 -17.08 -13.18 7.04
CA THR A 36 -18.28 -14.04 7.01
C THR A 36 -18.68 -14.50 5.61
N ASP A 37 -18.31 -13.76 4.56
CA ASP A 37 -18.80 -14.05 3.20
C ASP A 37 -17.85 -14.91 2.38
N VAL A 38 -16.83 -15.45 3.03
CA VAL A 38 -15.78 -16.22 2.37
C VAL A 38 -15.98 -17.73 2.57
N VAL A 39 -15.37 -18.48 1.67
CA VAL A 39 -15.22 -19.93 1.75
C VAL A 39 -13.75 -20.29 1.52
N LYS A 40 -13.22 -21.22 2.32
CA LYS A 40 -11.88 -21.77 2.10
C LYS A 40 -11.93 -22.73 0.91
N ILE A 41 -11.13 -22.44 -0.12
CA ILE A 41 -11.05 -23.26 -1.34
C ILE A 41 -9.73 -24.04 -1.44
N GLY A 42 -8.79 -23.78 -0.53
CA GLY A 42 -7.53 -24.49 -0.49
C GLY A 42 -6.51 -23.83 0.44
N GLU A 43 -5.23 -24.14 0.18
CA GLU A 43 -4.13 -23.65 0.99
C GLU A 43 -2.85 -23.51 0.14
N VAL A 44 -2.11 -22.44 0.33
CA VAL A 44 -0.73 -22.30 -0.14
C VAL A 44 0.16 -22.94 0.91
N PRO A 45 0.91 -24.02 0.60
CA PRO A 45 1.62 -24.77 1.62
C PRO A 45 2.85 -24.04 2.17
N ALA A 46 3.19 -24.29 3.44
CA ALA A 46 4.33 -23.71 4.12
C ALA A 46 5.64 -23.86 3.32
N SER A 47 5.88 -25.06 2.75
CA SER A 47 7.09 -25.32 1.96
C SER A 47 7.22 -24.43 0.72
N TYR A 48 6.12 -24.07 0.08
CA TYR A 48 6.14 -23.12 -1.03
C TYR A 48 6.39 -21.68 -0.53
N LEU A 49 5.80 -21.31 0.61
CA LEU A 49 6.04 -20.02 1.23
C LEU A 49 7.53 -19.87 1.62
N GLU A 50 8.09 -20.89 2.25
CA GLU A 50 9.51 -20.94 2.62
C GLU A 50 10.43 -20.76 1.40
N GLU A 51 10.14 -21.46 0.30
CA GLU A 51 10.87 -21.34 -0.96
C GLU A 51 10.82 -19.91 -1.52
N ILE A 52 9.62 -19.37 -1.73
CA ILE A 52 9.45 -18.06 -2.40
C ILE A 52 9.86 -16.87 -1.55
N THR A 53 9.92 -17.04 -0.22
CA THR A 53 10.34 -16.01 0.74
C THR A 53 11.80 -16.16 1.17
N GLU A 54 12.55 -17.08 0.59
CA GLU A 54 13.97 -17.34 0.95
C GLU A 54 14.12 -17.73 2.44
N GLY A 55 13.17 -18.51 2.97
CA GLY A 55 13.14 -18.95 4.36
C GLY A 55 12.66 -17.90 5.36
N LEU A 56 12.09 -16.78 4.93
CA LEU A 56 11.62 -15.74 5.84
C LEU A 56 10.19 -15.96 6.36
N TRP A 57 9.45 -16.90 5.78
CA TRP A 57 8.08 -17.22 6.20
C TRP A 57 7.80 -18.72 6.11
N HIS A 58 7.27 -19.29 7.20
CA HIS A 58 7.12 -20.75 7.37
C HIS A 58 5.68 -21.22 7.55
N ASP A 59 4.71 -20.30 7.72
CA ASP A 59 3.32 -20.68 7.93
C ASP A 59 2.57 -20.81 6.61
N PRO A 60 1.66 -21.80 6.47
CA PRO A 60 0.78 -21.92 5.31
C PRO A 60 -0.23 -20.77 5.29
N VAL A 61 -0.76 -20.48 4.10
CA VAL A 61 -1.79 -19.45 3.90
C VAL A 61 -3.08 -20.10 3.41
N SER A 62 -4.16 -19.97 4.18
CA SER A 62 -5.49 -20.41 3.73
C SER A 62 -5.96 -19.57 2.56
N VAL A 63 -6.40 -20.24 1.50
CA VAL A 63 -7.00 -19.56 0.33
C VAL A 63 -8.50 -19.44 0.57
N GLU A 64 -8.90 -18.24 0.95
CA GLU A 64 -10.28 -17.87 1.25
C GLU A 64 -10.75 -16.83 0.25
N ILE A 65 -11.95 -17.01 -0.29
CA ILE A 65 -12.53 -16.09 -1.29
C ILE A 65 -14.03 -15.93 -1.07
N ASN A 66 -14.59 -14.80 -1.48
CA ASN A 66 -16.03 -14.60 -1.41
C ASN A 66 -16.77 -15.75 -2.13
N ARG A 67 -17.76 -16.32 -1.45
CA ARG A 67 -18.52 -17.48 -1.95
C ARG A 67 -19.16 -17.25 -3.32
N LEU A 68 -19.48 -16.01 -3.68
CA LEU A 68 -20.05 -15.65 -4.98
C LEU A 68 -19.08 -15.94 -6.13
N ILE A 69 -17.77 -15.87 -5.91
CA ILE A 69 -16.79 -16.23 -6.94
C ILE A 69 -16.86 -17.73 -7.28
N MET A 70 -17.29 -18.56 -6.32
CA MET A 70 -17.45 -20.00 -6.50
C MET A 70 -18.86 -20.42 -6.95
N ASP A 71 -19.81 -19.47 -6.99
CA ASP A 71 -21.20 -19.74 -7.37
C ASP A 71 -21.30 -20.00 -8.89
N GLU A 72 -21.76 -21.20 -9.25
CA GLU A 72 -21.87 -21.67 -10.64
C GLU A 72 -22.94 -20.94 -11.47
N LYS A 73 -23.79 -20.14 -10.81
CA LYS A 73 -24.77 -19.30 -11.53
C LYS A 73 -24.11 -18.19 -12.38
N TYR A 74 -22.85 -17.87 -12.11
CA TYR A 74 -22.10 -16.86 -12.87
C TYR A 74 -21.30 -17.52 -14.01
N ASP A 75 -21.72 -17.28 -15.24
CA ASP A 75 -21.06 -17.77 -16.45
C ASP A 75 -19.82 -16.93 -16.80
N LEU A 76 -19.68 -15.75 -16.25
CA LEU A 76 -18.55 -14.86 -16.44
C LEU A 76 -18.34 -13.94 -15.23
N ILE A 77 -17.09 -13.86 -14.78
CA ILE A 77 -16.64 -12.93 -13.74
C ILE A 77 -15.67 -11.96 -14.36
N ILE A 78 -16.03 -10.68 -14.41
CA ILE A 78 -15.15 -9.62 -14.94
C ILE A 78 -14.49 -8.89 -13.77
N SER A 79 -13.15 -8.86 -13.74
CA SER A 79 -12.36 -8.14 -12.74
C SER A 79 -11.66 -6.93 -13.37
N PRO A 80 -12.29 -5.75 -13.37
CA PRO A 80 -11.68 -4.52 -13.88
C PRO A 80 -10.79 -3.87 -12.83
N GLY A 81 -9.79 -3.10 -13.27
CA GLY A 81 -9.05 -2.21 -12.39
C GLY A 81 -7.73 -1.72 -12.95
N GLN A 82 -7.12 -0.79 -12.23
CA GLN A 82 -5.88 -0.15 -12.60
C GLN A 82 -4.66 -0.90 -12.03
N VAL A 83 -3.63 -1.09 -12.85
CA VAL A 83 -2.33 -1.62 -12.41
C VAL A 83 -1.42 -0.45 -12.04
N VAL A 84 -1.01 -0.41 -10.79
CA VAL A 84 -0.14 0.63 -10.21
C VAL A 84 0.82 -0.01 -9.20
N PRO A 85 1.95 0.63 -8.89
CA PRO A 85 2.83 0.19 -7.79
C PRO A 85 2.09 0.06 -6.46
N HIS A 86 2.43 -0.99 -5.69
CA HIS A 86 1.77 -1.30 -4.43
C HIS A 86 2.77 -1.84 -3.39
N GLU A 87 2.68 -1.35 -2.16
CA GLU A 87 3.61 -1.62 -1.06
C GLU A 87 3.67 -3.09 -0.62
N VAL A 88 2.55 -3.81 -0.70
CA VAL A 88 2.46 -5.19 -0.20
C VAL A 88 2.77 -6.23 -1.28
N ILE A 89 2.34 -5.99 -2.52
CA ILE A 89 2.40 -7.01 -3.58
C ILE A 89 3.35 -6.65 -4.73
N GLY A 90 3.92 -5.45 -4.70
CA GLY A 90 4.72 -4.91 -5.79
C GLY A 90 3.88 -4.12 -6.80
N MET A 91 2.98 -4.76 -7.51
CA MET A 91 2.03 -4.14 -8.45
C MET A 91 0.60 -4.57 -8.12
N ALA A 92 -0.33 -3.63 -8.11
CA ALA A 92 -1.73 -3.87 -7.75
C ALA A 92 -2.52 -4.65 -8.82
N ASN A 93 -3.77 -4.98 -8.47
CA ASN A 93 -4.78 -5.58 -9.34
C ASN A 93 -4.60 -7.05 -9.71
N HIS A 94 -5.39 -7.56 -10.69
CA HIS A 94 -5.44 -8.96 -11.11
C HIS A 94 -5.84 -9.88 -9.96
N SER A 95 -5.09 -10.96 -9.70
CA SER A 95 -5.34 -11.92 -8.61
C SER A 95 -5.44 -11.28 -7.21
N LYS A 96 -4.87 -10.07 -6.99
CA LYS A 96 -5.05 -9.33 -5.74
C LYS A 96 -6.51 -8.95 -5.49
N ASN A 97 -7.28 -8.58 -6.53
CA ASN A 97 -8.70 -8.25 -6.37
C ASN A 97 -9.49 -9.45 -5.84
N LEU A 98 -9.12 -10.66 -6.24
CA LEU A 98 -9.75 -11.90 -5.81
C LEU A 98 -9.35 -12.27 -4.37
N PHE A 99 -8.05 -12.31 -4.07
CA PHE A 99 -7.53 -12.87 -2.82
C PHE A 99 -7.36 -11.87 -1.68
N VAL A 100 -7.34 -10.56 -1.98
CA VAL A 100 -7.38 -9.49 -0.98
C VAL A 100 -8.67 -8.70 -1.10
N GLY A 101 -9.03 -8.26 -2.30
CA GLY A 101 -10.20 -7.43 -2.52
C GLY A 101 -11.51 -8.07 -2.10
N VAL A 102 -11.69 -9.36 -2.40
CA VAL A 102 -12.82 -10.20 -1.99
C VAL A 102 -12.36 -11.49 -1.31
N GLY A 103 -11.17 -11.47 -0.72
CA GLY A 103 -10.59 -12.57 0.05
C GLY A 103 -10.95 -12.57 1.52
N GLY A 104 -10.44 -13.59 2.24
CA GLY A 104 -10.64 -13.77 3.67
C GLY A 104 -9.47 -13.28 4.53
N SER A 105 -9.66 -13.36 5.84
CA SER A 105 -8.76 -12.79 6.83
C SER A 105 -7.34 -13.38 6.80
N ASP A 106 -7.21 -14.69 6.66
CA ASP A 106 -5.90 -15.35 6.70
C ASP A 106 -5.04 -14.93 5.50
N MET A 107 -5.63 -14.94 4.29
CA MET A 107 -4.96 -14.48 3.08
C MET A 107 -4.55 -13.00 3.16
N ILE A 108 -5.46 -12.14 3.63
CA ILE A 108 -5.17 -10.70 3.76
C ILE A 108 -4.03 -10.49 4.76
N ASN A 109 -4.17 -11.00 5.98
CA ASN A 109 -3.22 -10.75 7.07
C ASN A 109 -1.83 -11.31 6.76
N LYS A 110 -1.76 -12.58 6.35
CA LYS A 110 -0.48 -13.24 6.08
C LYS A 110 0.21 -12.67 4.84
N SER A 111 -0.53 -12.32 3.77
CA SER A 111 0.09 -11.69 2.61
C SER A 111 0.71 -10.33 2.94
N HIS A 112 0.07 -9.54 3.82
CA HIS A 112 0.63 -8.27 4.29
C HIS A 112 1.88 -8.49 5.14
N MET A 113 1.87 -9.47 6.06
CA MET A 113 3.06 -9.81 6.85
C MET A 113 4.20 -10.36 5.99
N VAL A 114 3.92 -11.27 5.06
CA VAL A 114 4.93 -11.76 4.09
C VAL A 114 5.57 -10.59 3.35
N GLY A 115 4.76 -9.63 2.90
CA GLY A 115 5.27 -8.42 2.25
C GLY A 115 6.17 -7.59 3.15
N ALA A 116 5.78 -7.41 4.41
CA ALA A 116 6.55 -6.65 5.38
C ALA A 116 7.87 -7.34 5.75
N VAL A 117 7.82 -8.64 6.02
CA VAL A 117 8.99 -9.46 6.38
C VAL A 117 9.99 -9.56 5.23
N TYR A 118 9.51 -9.76 4.00
CA TYR A 118 10.37 -9.83 2.81
C TYR A 118 11.05 -8.50 2.49
N GLY A 119 10.38 -7.41 2.77
CA GLY A 119 10.91 -6.05 2.64
C GLY A 119 10.35 -5.31 1.43
N MET A 120 9.77 -4.15 1.71
CA MET A 120 9.08 -3.31 0.72
C MET A 120 9.97 -2.90 -0.46
N GLU A 121 11.24 -2.58 -0.21
CA GLU A 121 12.19 -2.15 -1.25
C GLU A 121 12.54 -3.28 -2.24
N ARG A 122 12.36 -4.53 -1.83
CA ARG A 122 12.53 -5.70 -2.69
C ARG A 122 11.31 -5.97 -3.56
N MET A 123 10.15 -5.34 -3.27
CA MET A 123 8.87 -5.64 -3.90
C MET A 123 8.24 -4.48 -4.64
N MET A 124 8.28 -3.27 -4.06
CA MET A 124 7.52 -2.12 -4.56
C MET A 124 7.80 -1.82 -6.03
N GLY A 125 6.75 -1.76 -6.84
CA GLY A 125 6.87 -1.53 -8.27
C GLY A 125 7.35 -2.72 -9.10
N LYS A 126 7.65 -3.87 -8.47
CA LYS A 126 8.18 -5.08 -9.15
C LYS A 126 7.11 -6.12 -9.37
N ASP A 127 7.33 -6.96 -10.38
CA ASP A 127 6.59 -8.20 -10.60
C ASP A 127 7.26 -9.39 -9.88
N HIS A 128 6.62 -10.56 -9.92
CA HIS A 128 7.12 -11.83 -9.38
C HIS A 128 7.54 -11.80 -7.91
N THR A 129 6.97 -10.86 -7.13
CA THR A 129 7.20 -10.79 -5.68
C THR A 129 6.66 -12.04 -4.97
N PRO A 130 7.14 -12.38 -3.76
CA PRO A 130 6.58 -13.50 -2.99
C PRO A 130 5.07 -13.41 -2.81
N VAL A 131 4.54 -12.23 -2.50
CA VAL A 131 3.08 -12.03 -2.36
C VAL A 131 2.36 -12.26 -3.68
N ARG A 132 2.90 -11.78 -4.81
CA ARG A 132 2.35 -12.07 -6.13
C ARG A 132 2.34 -13.56 -6.43
N LYS A 133 3.42 -14.28 -6.11
CA LYS A 133 3.53 -15.73 -6.30
C LYS A 133 2.51 -16.51 -5.46
N ILE A 134 2.20 -16.07 -4.23
CA ILE A 134 1.11 -16.64 -3.42
C ILE A 134 -0.22 -16.57 -4.18
N PHE A 135 -0.56 -15.41 -4.73
CA PHE A 135 -1.83 -15.21 -5.42
C PHE A 135 -1.88 -15.92 -6.77
N ASP A 136 -0.76 -15.95 -7.51
CA ASP A 136 -0.66 -16.65 -8.78
C ASP A 136 -0.78 -18.17 -8.58
N TYR A 137 -0.18 -18.73 -7.51
CA TYR A 137 -0.34 -20.12 -7.11
C TYR A 137 -1.81 -20.43 -6.80
N ALA A 138 -2.45 -19.60 -5.99
CA ALA A 138 -3.84 -19.79 -5.61
C ALA A 138 -4.79 -19.71 -6.82
N LEU A 139 -4.58 -18.74 -7.71
CA LEU A 139 -5.35 -18.58 -8.94
C LEU A 139 -5.22 -19.82 -9.84
N ALA A 140 -3.99 -20.24 -10.12
CA ALA A 140 -3.70 -21.37 -11.01
C ALA A 140 -4.20 -22.72 -10.45
N LYS A 141 -4.19 -22.90 -9.14
CA LYS A 141 -4.53 -24.17 -8.52
C LYS A 141 -6.03 -24.30 -8.21
N TYR A 142 -6.66 -23.23 -7.74
CA TYR A 142 -8.01 -23.30 -7.18
C TYR A 142 -9.09 -22.59 -7.99
N LEU A 143 -8.70 -21.68 -8.91
CA LEU A 143 -9.65 -20.90 -9.72
C LEU A 143 -9.47 -21.11 -11.24
N LYS A 144 -8.63 -22.06 -11.67
CA LYS A 144 -8.32 -22.31 -13.10
C LYS A 144 -9.56 -22.60 -13.96
N ASP A 145 -10.59 -23.22 -13.36
CA ASP A 145 -11.82 -23.62 -14.04
C ASP A 145 -12.94 -22.57 -13.88
N ARG A 146 -12.67 -21.42 -13.19
CA ARG A 146 -13.63 -20.34 -13.09
C ARG A 146 -13.49 -19.36 -14.28
N PRO A 147 -14.62 -18.92 -14.85
CA PRO A 147 -14.63 -18.07 -16.04
C PRO A 147 -14.28 -16.60 -15.67
N ILE A 148 -13.03 -16.34 -15.29
CA ILE A 148 -12.56 -15.01 -14.84
C ILE A 148 -11.86 -14.30 -15.99
N LEU A 149 -12.32 -13.09 -16.31
CA LEU A 149 -11.74 -12.20 -17.29
C LEU A 149 -11.22 -10.93 -16.58
N PHE A 150 -9.94 -10.65 -16.74
CA PHE A 150 -9.31 -9.44 -16.24
C PHE A 150 -9.36 -8.32 -17.28
N VAL A 151 -9.73 -7.11 -16.82
CA VAL A 151 -9.76 -5.88 -17.63
C VAL A 151 -8.86 -4.87 -16.94
N LEU A 152 -7.60 -4.82 -17.34
CA LEU A 152 -6.56 -4.05 -16.66
C LEU A 152 -6.28 -2.74 -17.40
N THR A 153 -6.25 -1.64 -16.67
CA THR A 153 -5.87 -0.34 -17.22
C THR A 153 -4.56 0.15 -16.61
N VAL A 154 -3.83 0.95 -17.37
CA VAL A 154 -2.71 1.75 -16.89
C VAL A 154 -3.04 3.20 -17.15
N THR A 155 -3.13 3.99 -16.08
CA THR A 155 -3.52 5.40 -16.17
C THR A 155 -2.58 6.28 -15.34
N THR A 156 -2.53 7.56 -15.68
CA THR A 156 -1.95 8.64 -14.85
C THR A 156 -2.97 9.77 -14.71
N ALA A 157 -2.78 10.67 -13.77
CA ALA A 157 -3.70 11.78 -13.52
C ALA A 157 -2.98 13.13 -13.33
N PRO A 158 -2.16 13.60 -14.29
CA PRO A 158 -1.51 14.90 -14.19
C PRO A 158 -2.56 16.03 -14.17
N GLY A 159 -2.44 16.91 -13.18
CA GLY A 159 -3.42 18.01 -12.99
C GLY A 159 -4.86 17.51 -12.72
N GLY A 160 -5.03 16.30 -12.17
CA GLY A 160 -6.33 15.70 -11.87
C GLY A 160 -7.09 15.14 -13.08
N LYS A 161 -6.53 15.24 -14.29
CA LYS A 161 -7.14 14.68 -15.50
C LYS A 161 -6.61 13.28 -15.77
N ILE A 162 -7.51 12.30 -15.87
CA ILE A 162 -7.15 10.90 -16.13
C ILE A 162 -6.72 10.74 -17.60
N HIS A 163 -5.53 10.14 -17.78
CA HIS A 163 -5.00 9.72 -19.06
C HIS A 163 -4.81 8.20 -19.07
N THR A 164 -5.51 7.51 -19.95
CA THR A 164 -5.36 6.06 -20.12
C THR A 164 -4.26 5.78 -21.11
N HIS A 165 -3.22 5.05 -20.69
CA HIS A 165 -2.06 4.68 -21.50
C HIS A 165 -2.21 3.30 -22.13
N GLY A 166 -2.98 2.39 -21.49
CA GLY A 166 -3.20 1.04 -22.00
C GLY A 166 -4.41 0.37 -21.39
N LEU A 167 -4.99 -0.55 -22.17
CA LEU A 167 -6.07 -1.45 -21.78
C LEU A 167 -5.67 -2.87 -22.17
N PHE A 168 -5.68 -3.77 -21.19
CA PHE A 168 -5.26 -5.17 -21.36
C PHE A 168 -6.39 -6.08 -20.89
N ILE A 169 -6.90 -6.94 -21.78
CA ILE A 169 -8.04 -7.81 -21.49
C ILE A 169 -7.64 -9.27 -21.76
N GLY A 170 -7.95 -10.15 -20.84
CA GLY A 170 -7.71 -11.58 -20.96
C GLY A 170 -7.80 -12.32 -19.62
N ASP A 171 -7.60 -13.62 -19.67
CA ASP A 171 -7.72 -14.57 -18.55
C ASP A 171 -6.37 -15.13 -18.07
N THR A 172 -5.28 -14.79 -18.77
CA THR A 172 -3.94 -15.34 -18.51
C THR A 172 -3.06 -14.35 -17.74
N ARG A 173 -1.99 -14.86 -17.11
CA ARG A 173 -0.95 -14.08 -16.43
C ARG A 173 -0.28 -13.04 -17.35
N LEU A 174 -0.16 -13.33 -18.64
CA LEU A 174 0.44 -12.45 -19.64
C LEU A 174 -0.24 -11.07 -19.71
N VAL A 175 -1.55 -11.01 -19.45
CA VAL A 175 -2.31 -9.75 -19.40
C VAL A 175 -1.75 -8.82 -18.33
N LEU A 176 -1.45 -9.37 -17.15
CA LEU A 176 -0.87 -8.59 -16.05
C LEU A 176 0.58 -8.20 -16.34
N GLU A 177 1.40 -9.08 -16.90
CA GLU A 177 2.81 -8.79 -17.23
C GLU A 177 2.92 -7.60 -18.18
N LYS A 178 2.08 -7.58 -19.23
CA LYS A 178 2.04 -6.43 -20.17
C LYS A 178 1.59 -5.14 -19.49
N ALA A 179 0.57 -5.23 -18.62
CA ALA A 179 0.09 -4.07 -17.89
C ALA A 179 1.14 -3.56 -16.88
N ILE A 180 1.87 -4.46 -16.21
CA ILE A 180 2.97 -4.11 -15.29
C ILE A 180 4.09 -3.39 -16.04
N ALA A 181 4.55 -3.92 -17.17
CA ALA A 181 5.62 -3.28 -17.94
C ALA A 181 5.27 -1.83 -18.31
N LEU A 182 4.03 -1.59 -18.76
CA LEU A 182 3.57 -0.23 -19.05
C LEU A 182 3.40 0.62 -17.78
N ALA A 183 2.90 0.04 -16.69
CA ALA A 183 2.73 0.76 -15.42
C ALA A 183 4.08 1.16 -14.81
N GLN A 184 5.12 0.33 -14.92
CA GLN A 184 6.48 0.69 -14.51
C GLN A 184 7.02 1.88 -15.28
N GLU A 185 6.71 1.98 -16.58
CA GLU A 185 7.10 3.14 -17.41
C GLU A 185 6.33 4.42 -17.05
N LYS A 186 5.04 4.30 -16.73
CA LYS A 186 4.13 5.46 -16.57
C LYS A 186 3.89 5.93 -15.14
N ASN A 187 4.06 5.05 -14.16
CA ASN A 187 3.71 5.31 -12.75
C ASN A 187 4.92 5.28 -11.79
N ILE A 188 6.14 5.18 -12.31
CA ILE A 188 7.37 5.27 -11.51
C ILE A 188 8.18 6.49 -11.96
N ASP A 189 8.45 7.38 -11.01
CA ASP A 189 9.32 8.53 -11.21
C ASP A 189 10.75 8.15 -10.80
N PHE A 190 11.61 7.95 -11.77
CA PHE A 190 13.02 7.65 -11.52
C PHE A 190 13.83 8.91 -11.25
N VAL A 191 14.59 8.90 -10.17
CA VAL A 191 15.65 9.88 -9.90
C VAL A 191 17.01 9.24 -10.16
N GLU A 192 17.93 10.01 -10.75
CA GLU A 192 19.26 9.49 -11.13
C GLU A 192 20.19 9.34 -9.92
N THR A 193 20.01 10.14 -8.88
CA THR A 193 20.79 10.07 -7.64
C THR A 193 19.86 10.08 -6.43
N GLY A 194 20.30 9.45 -5.34
CA GLY A 194 19.52 9.43 -4.10
C GLY A 194 19.24 10.84 -3.56
N ILE A 195 17.99 11.11 -3.25
CA ILE A 195 17.52 12.39 -2.72
C ILE A 195 18.05 12.57 -1.30
N LYS A 196 18.82 13.63 -1.05
CA LYS A 196 19.36 13.94 0.28
C LYS A 196 18.28 14.49 1.22
N LYS A 197 17.37 15.32 0.70
CA LYS A 197 16.23 15.86 1.44
C LYS A 197 14.99 15.89 0.57
N CYS A 198 14.00 15.10 0.95
CA CYS A 198 12.68 15.06 0.34
C CYS A 198 11.70 15.81 1.23
N VAL A 199 10.99 16.77 0.67
CA VAL A 199 9.91 17.49 1.34
C VAL A 199 8.59 17.12 0.68
N VAL A 200 7.63 16.64 1.45
CA VAL A 200 6.31 16.27 0.93
C VAL A 200 5.21 17.06 1.63
N TYR A 201 4.16 17.40 0.91
CA TYR A 201 2.96 18.00 1.49
C TYR A 201 1.84 16.98 1.58
N LEU A 202 1.28 16.86 2.77
CA LEU A 202 0.15 15.99 3.09
C LEU A 202 -1.12 16.85 3.19
N ASP A 203 -1.99 16.77 2.18
CA ASP A 203 -3.25 17.49 2.15
C ASP A 203 -4.10 17.16 3.39
N PRO A 204 -4.51 18.15 4.21
CA PRO A 204 -5.26 17.91 5.44
C PRO A 204 -6.66 17.33 5.23
N SER A 205 -7.22 17.40 4.04
CA SER A 205 -8.48 16.74 3.72
C SER A 205 -8.34 15.23 3.58
N GLU A 206 -7.16 14.75 3.13
CA GLU A 206 -6.86 13.34 2.89
C GLU A 206 -6.09 12.70 4.06
N PHE A 207 -5.04 13.36 4.56
CA PHE A 207 -4.10 12.78 5.52
C PHE A 207 -4.36 13.26 6.95
N LYS A 208 -5.16 12.50 7.71
CA LYS A 208 -5.52 12.82 9.10
C LYS A 208 -4.81 11.99 10.16
N SER A 209 -4.10 10.95 9.74
CA SER A 209 -3.36 10.03 10.60
C SER A 209 -1.97 9.74 10.04
N THR A 210 -1.06 9.25 10.88
CA THR A 210 0.22 8.70 10.36
C THR A 210 -0.01 7.42 9.56
N TRP A 211 -1.09 6.68 9.85
CA TRP A 211 -1.47 5.52 9.03
C TRP A 211 -1.61 5.87 7.55
N LEU A 212 -2.28 6.96 7.23
CA LEU A 212 -2.39 7.47 5.86
C LEU A 212 -1.14 8.25 5.44
N GLY A 213 -0.59 9.09 6.32
CA GLY A 213 0.58 9.94 6.05
C GLY A 213 1.82 9.14 5.66
N ASN A 214 1.98 7.94 6.22
CA ASN A 214 3.10 7.05 5.88
C ASN A 214 3.08 6.53 4.44
N LYS A 215 2.03 6.81 3.64
CA LYS A 215 2.13 6.68 2.19
C LYS A 215 3.32 7.46 1.63
N ALA A 216 3.66 8.61 2.22
CA ALA A 216 4.87 9.35 1.88
C ALA A 216 6.13 8.51 2.07
N VAL A 217 6.25 7.80 3.21
CA VAL A 217 7.38 6.90 3.49
C VAL A 217 7.43 5.76 2.46
N TYR A 218 6.29 5.10 2.20
CA TYR A 218 6.23 3.98 1.25
C TYR A 218 6.68 4.39 -0.15
N ARG A 219 6.20 5.54 -0.61
CA ARG A 219 6.33 6.00 -1.99
C ARG A 219 7.69 6.63 -2.30
N THR A 220 8.38 7.18 -1.31
CA THR A 220 9.64 7.90 -1.51
C THR A 220 10.88 7.14 -1.03
N ARG A 221 10.73 6.14 -0.17
CA ARG A 221 11.86 5.46 0.49
C ARG A 221 12.94 4.93 -0.46
N MET A 222 12.55 4.49 -1.65
CA MET A 222 13.51 3.98 -2.64
C MET A 222 14.26 5.09 -3.38
N ALA A 223 13.76 6.32 -3.34
CA ALA A 223 14.42 7.49 -3.91
C ALA A 223 15.33 8.21 -2.92
N ILE A 224 15.05 8.12 -1.62
CA ILE A 224 15.83 8.81 -0.58
C ILE A 224 17.19 8.12 -0.39
N ALA A 225 18.25 8.93 -0.34
CA ALA A 225 19.60 8.49 -0.06
C ALA A 225 19.73 7.93 1.38
N ASP A 226 20.68 7.02 1.58
CA ASP A 226 21.05 6.61 2.93
C ASP A 226 21.66 7.82 3.68
N GLY A 227 21.22 8.04 4.92
CA GLY A 227 21.54 9.25 5.69
C GLY A 227 20.77 10.51 5.28
N GLY A 228 19.83 10.41 4.33
CA GLY A 228 18.95 11.50 3.91
C GLY A 228 17.82 11.80 4.88
N GLU A 229 16.92 12.70 4.48
CA GLU A 229 15.76 13.11 5.28
C GLU A 229 14.48 13.12 4.43
N LEU A 230 13.39 12.64 5.03
CA LEU A 230 12.01 12.85 4.58
C LEU A 230 11.33 13.80 5.56
N LEU A 231 11.06 15.03 5.13
CA LEU A 231 10.28 16.01 5.86
C LEU A 231 8.84 16.00 5.34
N MET A 232 7.88 15.73 6.20
CA MET A 232 6.46 15.71 5.87
C MET A 232 5.76 16.92 6.48
N LEU A 233 5.28 17.82 5.64
CA LEU A 233 4.41 18.94 6.03
C LEU A 233 3.00 18.37 6.23
N ALA A 234 2.60 18.15 7.48
CA ALA A 234 1.44 17.33 7.85
C ALA A 234 0.40 18.09 8.69
N PRO A 235 -0.23 19.16 8.16
CA PRO A 235 -1.12 20.04 8.95
C PRO A 235 -2.41 19.34 9.41
N GLY A 236 -2.84 18.27 8.74
CA GLY A 236 -4.07 17.53 9.06
C GLY A 236 -3.89 16.38 10.05
N VAL A 237 -2.65 15.92 10.28
CA VAL A 237 -2.39 14.77 11.14
C VAL A 237 -2.67 15.11 12.59
N SER A 238 -3.56 14.32 13.23
CA SER A 238 -4.03 14.49 14.61
C SER A 238 -4.12 13.18 15.40
N LYS A 239 -3.80 12.05 14.77
CA LYS A 239 -3.82 10.69 15.35
C LYS A 239 -2.85 9.79 14.60
N PHE A 240 -2.60 8.60 15.12
CA PHE A 240 -1.70 7.62 14.49
C PHE A 240 -2.47 6.59 13.66
N GLY A 241 -3.42 5.88 14.25
CA GLY A 241 -4.24 4.87 13.59
C GLY A 241 -5.57 5.40 13.06
N GLU A 242 -6.21 4.63 12.19
CA GLU A 242 -7.56 4.97 11.70
C GLU A 242 -8.65 4.63 12.73
N ASP A 243 -8.44 3.60 13.55
CA ASP A 243 -9.27 3.25 14.69
C ASP A 243 -8.47 3.29 16.01
N ALA A 244 -9.20 3.23 17.13
CA ALA A 244 -8.61 3.34 18.47
C ALA A 244 -7.67 2.17 18.82
N GLN A 245 -7.91 0.97 18.27
CA GLN A 245 -7.04 -0.19 18.54
C GLN A 245 -5.71 -0.05 17.80
N VAL A 246 -5.74 0.30 16.53
CA VAL A 246 -4.54 0.54 15.73
C VAL A 246 -3.75 1.72 16.26
N ASP A 247 -4.42 2.82 16.67
CA ASP A 247 -3.77 3.99 17.28
C ASP A 247 -3.00 3.58 18.55
N LYS A 248 -3.62 2.77 19.42
CA LYS A 248 -2.99 2.25 20.64
C LYS A 248 -1.76 1.37 20.34
N LEU A 249 -1.84 0.52 19.31
CA LEU A 249 -0.71 -0.33 18.92
C LEU A 249 0.46 0.49 18.38
N ILE A 250 0.20 1.50 17.55
CA ILE A 250 1.24 2.40 17.05
C ILE A 250 1.90 3.16 18.21
N ARG A 251 1.12 3.67 19.17
CA ARG A 251 1.68 4.35 20.35
C ARG A 251 2.54 3.42 21.20
N LYS A 252 2.15 2.14 21.33
CA LYS A 252 2.86 1.14 22.16
C LYS A 252 4.18 0.71 21.53
N TYR A 253 4.17 0.37 20.25
CA TYR A 253 5.31 -0.27 19.57
C TYR A 253 6.16 0.71 18.76
N GLY A 254 5.55 1.72 18.15
CA GLY A 254 6.23 2.75 17.35
C GLY A 254 6.79 2.24 16.01
N TYR A 255 7.24 3.18 15.19
CA TYR A 255 7.86 2.93 13.89
C TYR A 255 9.38 2.77 14.04
N ARG A 256 9.81 1.67 14.66
CA ARG A 256 11.21 1.45 15.09
C ARG A 256 11.99 0.49 14.18
N GLY A 257 11.44 0.19 13.01
CA GLY A 257 12.08 -0.68 12.04
C GLY A 257 11.58 -2.13 12.06
N ARG A 258 11.97 -2.84 11.01
CA ARG A 258 11.54 -4.23 10.79
C ARG A 258 12.01 -5.17 11.88
N ILE A 259 13.28 -5.10 12.26
CA ILE A 259 13.86 -6.02 13.26
C ILE A 259 13.12 -5.87 14.59
N HIS A 260 13.01 -4.65 15.11
CA HIS A 260 12.30 -4.39 16.36
C HIS A 260 10.83 -4.87 16.30
N THR A 261 10.11 -4.56 15.22
CA THR A 261 8.72 -4.97 15.10
C THR A 261 8.55 -6.49 15.06
N LEU A 262 9.48 -7.21 14.42
CA LEU A 262 9.45 -8.68 14.40
C LEU A 262 9.78 -9.29 15.75
N GLU A 263 10.75 -8.74 16.50
CA GLU A 263 11.05 -9.15 17.87
C GLU A 263 9.84 -8.98 18.78
N GLU A 264 9.14 -7.83 18.68
CA GLU A 264 7.90 -7.58 19.42
C GLU A 264 6.75 -8.51 18.99
N PHE A 265 6.66 -8.81 17.69
CA PHE A 265 5.65 -9.73 17.16
C PHE A 265 5.86 -11.18 17.60
N GLU A 266 7.09 -11.62 17.74
CA GLU A 266 7.46 -12.96 18.22
C GLU A 266 7.35 -13.10 19.75
N ASN A 267 7.38 -11.99 20.48
CA ASN A 267 7.29 -12.01 21.94
C ASN A 267 5.91 -12.53 22.41
N PRO A 268 5.84 -13.63 23.18
CA PRO A 268 4.58 -14.23 23.66
C PRO A 268 3.70 -13.29 24.48
N GLU A 269 4.26 -12.24 25.10
CA GLU A 269 3.51 -11.26 25.88
C GLU A 269 2.74 -10.25 25.02
N ASN A 270 3.08 -10.11 23.74
CA ASN A 270 2.51 -9.14 22.80
C ASN A 270 1.42 -9.75 21.90
N GLN A 271 0.44 -10.45 22.51
CA GLN A 271 -0.67 -11.05 21.78
C GLN A 271 -1.48 -10.01 21.00
N ASP A 272 -1.59 -8.79 21.52
CA ASP A 272 -2.29 -7.68 20.87
C ASP A 272 -1.71 -7.32 19.48
N LEU A 273 -0.39 -7.40 19.33
CA LEU A 273 0.27 -7.17 18.04
C LEU A 273 0.11 -8.37 17.09
N ARG A 274 0.20 -9.60 17.61
CA ARG A 274 -0.03 -10.82 16.81
C ARG A 274 -1.46 -10.92 16.30
N ASP A 275 -2.43 -10.50 17.10
CA ASP A 275 -3.83 -10.49 16.70
C ASP A 275 -4.13 -9.41 15.64
N ASN A 276 -3.19 -8.49 15.40
CA ASN A 276 -3.31 -7.42 14.42
C ASN A 276 -2.09 -7.35 13.48
N MET A 277 -1.95 -8.37 12.63
CA MET A 277 -0.85 -8.45 11.64
C MET A 277 -0.82 -7.24 10.70
N GLY A 278 -1.98 -6.62 10.43
CA GLY A 278 -2.05 -5.40 9.63
C GLY A 278 -1.31 -4.23 10.28
N ALA A 279 -1.47 -4.05 11.60
CA ALA A 279 -0.73 -3.04 12.35
C ALA A 279 0.76 -3.37 12.41
N ALA A 280 1.14 -4.64 12.64
CA ALA A 280 2.55 -5.06 12.63
C ALA A 280 3.22 -4.76 11.28
N ALA A 281 2.59 -5.13 10.17
CA ALA A 281 3.07 -4.82 8.83
C ALA A 281 3.20 -3.31 8.61
N HIS A 282 2.23 -2.52 9.09
CA HIS A 282 2.25 -1.07 8.96
C HIS A 282 3.41 -0.42 9.74
N LEU A 283 3.71 -0.90 10.95
CA LEU A 283 4.86 -0.43 11.74
C LEU A 283 6.18 -0.67 11.01
N ILE A 284 6.32 -1.81 10.32
CA ILE A 284 7.47 -2.10 9.48
C ILE A 284 7.51 -1.16 8.27
N HIS A 285 6.43 -1.09 7.52
CA HIS A 285 6.36 -0.30 6.29
C HIS A 285 6.55 1.20 6.54
N GLY A 286 6.01 1.72 7.63
CA GLY A 286 6.07 3.14 8.00
C GLY A 286 7.41 3.59 8.57
N SER A 287 8.37 2.69 8.79
CA SER A 287 9.71 3.04 9.26
C SER A 287 10.70 3.16 8.09
N SER A 288 11.82 3.86 8.33
CA SER A 288 12.94 3.93 7.38
C SER A 288 13.95 2.79 7.53
N ASP A 289 13.77 1.90 8.51
CA ASP A 289 14.78 0.91 8.93
C ASP A 289 16.16 1.54 9.23
N GLY A 290 16.16 2.79 9.72
CA GLY A 290 17.38 3.53 10.04
C GLY A 290 18.14 4.09 8.83
N ARG A 291 17.64 3.93 7.61
CA ARG A 291 18.31 4.39 6.40
C ARG A 291 18.29 5.91 6.24
N PHE A 292 17.21 6.54 6.62
CA PHE A 292 17.01 7.99 6.53
C PHE A 292 16.15 8.48 7.68
N THR A 293 16.21 9.77 7.95
CA THR A 293 15.41 10.39 9.00
C THR A 293 14.00 10.71 8.49
N ILE A 294 12.99 10.45 9.32
CA ILE A 294 11.61 10.84 9.06
C ILE A 294 11.21 11.93 10.04
N THR A 295 10.83 13.11 9.52
CA THR A 295 10.40 14.27 10.31
C THR A 295 8.95 14.62 9.96
N TYR A 296 8.06 14.61 10.95
CA TYR A 296 6.70 15.11 10.83
C TYR A 296 6.61 16.55 11.32
N ALA A 297 6.25 17.48 10.44
CA ALA A 297 5.90 18.85 10.79
C ALA A 297 4.37 18.91 11.01
N VAL A 298 3.95 19.05 12.28
CA VAL A 298 2.56 18.85 12.72
C VAL A 298 1.97 20.08 13.41
N LYS A 299 0.61 20.13 13.47
CA LYS A 299 -0.18 21.14 14.18
C LYS A 299 -1.08 20.58 15.25
N ASN A 300 -1.71 19.42 14.98
CA ASN A 300 -2.86 18.91 15.73
C ASN A 300 -2.51 17.71 16.61
N ILE A 301 -1.23 17.39 16.73
CA ILE A 301 -0.66 16.38 17.60
C ILE A 301 0.62 16.91 18.20
N THR A 302 0.99 16.52 19.41
CA THR A 302 2.17 17.08 20.06
C THR A 302 3.48 16.52 19.50
N LYS A 303 4.57 17.27 19.66
CA LYS A 303 5.91 16.82 19.26
C LYS A 303 6.31 15.58 20.03
N GLU A 304 6.02 15.56 21.34
CA GLU A 304 6.32 14.44 22.23
C GLU A 304 5.60 13.16 21.79
N GLU A 305 4.35 13.26 21.31
CA GLU A 305 3.61 12.11 20.78
C GLU A 305 4.25 11.57 19.49
N ILE A 306 4.67 12.45 18.58
CA ILE A 306 5.37 12.06 17.34
C ILE A 306 6.72 11.41 17.66
N GLU A 307 7.50 11.98 18.56
CA GLU A 307 8.79 11.42 18.98
C GLU A 307 8.61 10.09 19.73
N GLY A 308 7.53 9.96 20.51
CA GLY A 308 7.18 8.72 21.20
C GLY A 308 6.99 7.52 20.28
N VAL A 309 6.55 7.74 19.03
CA VAL A 309 6.39 6.67 18.04
C VAL A 309 7.60 6.49 17.11
N GLY A 310 8.72 7.19 17.36
CA GLY A 310 9.99 6.98 16.68
C GLY A 310 10.26 7.89 15.47
N PHE A 311 9.49 8.93 15.27
CA PHE A 311 9.74 9.98 14.28
C PHE A 311 10.39 11.22 14.91
N ASN A 312 11.06 12.04 14.10
CA ASN A 312 11.39 13.40 14.51
C ASN A 312 10.17 14.30 14.36
N ALA A 313 10.04 15.29 15.23
CA ALA A 313 8.95 16.25 15.21
C ALA A 313 9.44 17.66 14.89
N ALA A 314 8.65 18.39 14.10
CA ALA A 314 8.84 19.81 13.82
C ALA A 314 7.51 20.56 13.94
N ASP A 315 7.60 21.88 14.11
CA ASP A 315 6.44 22.76 14.07
C ASP A 315 6.05 23.05 12.62
N TYR A 316 4.78 22.80 12.27
CA TYR A 316 4.31 23.02 10.89
C TYR A 316 4.39 24.49 10.48
N ASP A 317 3.97 25.42 11.37
CA ASP A 317 3.92 26.86 11.05
C ASP A 317 5.31 27.49 10.90
N GLU A 318 6.34 26.86 11.49
CA GLU A 318 7.74 27.21 11.26
C GLU A 318 8.25 26.60 9.94
N MET A 319 7.98 25.32 9.71
CA MET A 319 8.50 24.62 8.54
C MET A 319 7.88 25.12 7.24
N VAL A 320 6.59 25.47 7.22
CA VAL A 320 5.93 26.00 6.02
C VAL A 320 6.45 27.38 5.59
N LYS A 321 7.03 28.17 6.50
CA LYS A 321 7.68 29.44 6.14
C LYS A 321 8.91 29.23 5.27
N ARG A 322 9.61 28.11 5.50
CA ARG A 322 10.80 27.72 4.73
C ARG A 322 10.44 26.90 3.49
N TYR A 323 9.56 25.94 3.64
CA TYR A 323 9.13 24.99 2.61
C TYR A 323 7.67 25.24 2.23
N ASP A 324 7.40 26.41 1.66
CA ASP A 324 6.05 26.84 1.29
C ASP A 324 5.53 26.00 0.10
N PRO A 325 4.54 25.12 0.29
CA PRO A 325 4.05 24.23 -0.77
C PRO A 325 3.38 24.97 -1.94
N GLU A 326 2.98 26.24 -1.74
CA GLU A 326 2.42 27.07 -2.82
C GLU A 326 3.50 27.68 -3.72
N LYS A 327 4.75 27.77 -3.25
CA LYS A 327 5.89 28.36 -3.97
C LYS A 327 6.84 27.32 -4.54
N LEU A 328 6.89 26.13 -3.94
CA LEU A 328 7.78 25.06 -4.40
C LEU A 328 7.22 24.40 -5.66
N SER A 329 8.10 24.12 -6.61
CA SER A 329 7.77 23.33 -7.79
C SER A 329 8.01 21.85 -7.54
N TYR A 330 7.20 20.99 -8.16
CA TYR A 330 7.46 19.56 -8.13
C TYR A 330 8.88 19.23 -8.60
N GLY A 331 9.59 18.39 -7.86
CA GLY A 331 10.96 17.99 -8.16
C GLY A 331 12.02 18.81 -7.42
N TYR A 332 13.20 18.96 -8.00
CA TYR A 332 14.31 19.67 -7.36
C TYR A 332 14.06 21.19 -7.26
N ASN A 333 14.33 21.73 -6.08
CA ASN A 333 14.30 23.17 -5.78
C ASN A 333 15.60 23.55 -5.05
N THR A 334 16.14 24.74 -5.34
CA THR A 334 17.21 25.34 -4.57
C THR A 334 16.64 26.51 -3.79
N LEU A 335 16.74 26.45 -2.48
CA LEU A 335 16.26 27.53 -1.59
C LEU A 335 17.21 28.73 -1.61
N PRO A 336 16.78 29.91 -1.10
CA PRO A 336 17.59 31.13 -1.14
C PRO A 336 18.96 31.05 -0.43
N ASP A 337 19.10 30.13 0.53
CA ASP A 337 20.35 29.85 1.25
C ASP A 337 21.21 28.76 0.60
N GLY A 338 20.78 28.23 -0.55
CA GLY A 338 21.49 27.20 -1.31
C GLY A 338 21.15 25.77 -0.92
N GLU A 339 20.22 25.54 0.02
CA GLU A 339 19.75 24.17 0.30
C GLU A 339 19.02 23.61 -0.92
N GLU A 340 19.40 22.40 -1.35
CA GLU A 340 18.70 21.63 -2.39
C GLU A 340 17.73 20.65 -1.75
N ILE A 341 16.47 20.69 -2.20
CA ILE A 341 15.41 19.76 -1.78
C ILE A 341 14.71 19.17 -2.98
N TYR A 342 14.08 18.01 -2.80
CA TYR A 342 13.12 17.45 -3.74
C TYR A 342 11.71 17.56 -3.18
N PHE A 343 10.83 18.31 -3.85
CA PHE A 343 9.47 18.56 -3.36
C PHE A 343 8.44 17.71 -4.06
N ILE A 344 7.52 17.13 -3.28
CA ILE A 344 6.38 16.33 -3.76
C ILE A 344 5.09 16.90 -3.17
N PRO A 345 4.20 17.48 -4.01
CA PRO A 345 2.97 18.12 -3.53
C PRO A 345 1.88 17.13 -3.06
N ASN A 346 1.91 15.89 -3.56
CA ASN A 346 1.04 14.80 -3.08
C ASN A 346 1.73 13.44 -3.26
N PRO A 347 2.23 12.83 -2.19
CA PRO A 347 2.96 11.57 -2.27
C PRO A 347 2.07 10.34 -2.54
N ALA A 348 0.74 10.45 -2.46
CA ALA A 348 -0.16 9.34 -2.71
C ALA A 348 -0.26 8.95 -4.20
N LEU A 349 0.12 9.84 -5.12
CA LEU A 349 -0.12 9.71 -6.55
C LEU A 349 1.07 9.17 -7.38
N GLY A 350 2.22 8.87 -6.75
CA GLY A 350 3.42 8.42 -7.44
C GLY A 350 4.20 7.34 -6.71
N LEU A 351 5.29 6.92 -7.32
CA LEU A 351 6.34 6.11 -6.70
C LEU A 351 7.68 6.66 -7.20
N TRP A 352 8.55 7.06 -6.28
CA TRP A 352 9.86 7.63 -6.58
C TRP A 352 10.95 6.60 -6.27
N ILE A 353 11.82 6.35 -7.22
CA ILE A 353 12.88 5.33 -7.09
C ILE A 353 14.20 5.90 -7.60
N ASN A 354 15.26 5.75 -6.81
CA ASN A 354 16.62 5.89 -7.35
C ASN A 354 16.87 4.76 -8.33
N ARG A 355 17.20 5.11 -9.58
CA ARG A 355 17.38 4.16 -10.69
C ARG A 355 18.33 3.02 -10.36
N GLU A 356 19.36 3.28 -9.56
CA GLU A 356 20.35 2.27 -9.13
C GLU A 356 19.77 1.23 -8.15
N LYS A 357 18.59 1.51 -7.53
CA LYS A 357 17.95 0.61 -6.54
C LYS A 357 16.80 -0.21 -7.12
N PHE A 358 16.44 -0.05 -8.40
CA PHE A 358 15.36 -0.77 -9.06
C PHE A 358 15.89 -1.97 -9.85
#